data_f8444846c994d20ffc4f6ec7cf0d9220
#
_entry.id   f8444846c994d20ffc4f6ec7cf0d9220
#
_cell.length_a   1.000
_cell.length_b   1.000
_cell.length_c   1.000
_cell.angle_alpha   90.00
_cell.angle_beta   90.00
_cell.angle_gamma   90.00
#
_symmetry.space_group_name_H-M   'P 1'
#
loop_
_entity.id
_entity.type
_entity.pdbx_description
1 polymer ?
#
loop_
_entity_poly.entity_id
_entity_poly.type
_entity_poly.pdbx_seq_one_letter_code
_entity_poly.pdbx_strand_id
1 'polypeptide(L)'
;FETIPGPMLRVFTSDGQVVEIGQIGFRFIGVSFIPMVTSLVFPVFFQAVGAALKSSLLTVVRTVVLFVPLGAFFSRFGLTWFWLTFPVTETLTSLLGVWFYRQFLAHPYVVNAPLADREHPAAVLQPSRPGVILTIARQHGSSSKEIGRQLARRLGIPFYYKEMTALAAQESGLDQEFVSQINKNAPRVLYSLYLSTRVVRLAVVAQHKIIEKIADQGSCVIVGRAADYVLRERKTLFRVFIGAPEAYRISRVMEVYGDAPEEARDNIRRSDKARAA
;
A
#
# COMPACT_ATOMS: atom_id res chain seq x y z
N PHE A 1 -25.46 -23.44 6.26
CA PHE A 1 -26.60 -22.52 6.28
C PHE A 1 -27.73 -22.97 5.36
N GLU A 2 -27.46 -23.50 4.17
CA GLU A 2 -28.49 -23.96 3.23
C GLU A 2 -29.13 -25.28 3.65
N THR A 3 -28.36 -26.21 4.22
CA THR A 3 -28.80 -27.59 4.49
C THR A 3 -29.34 -27.80 5.92
N ILE A 4 -28.88 -27.06 6.92
CA ILE A 4 -29.14 -27.28 8.32
C ILE A 4 -29.52 -25.98 9.10
N PRO A 5 -30.39 -25.11 8.55
CA PRO A 5 -30.72 -23.87 9.26
C PRO A 5 -31.61 -24.13 10.48
N GLY A 6 -32.51 -25.12 10.43
CA GLY A 6 -33.45 -25.45 11.51
C GLY A 6 -32.77 -25.89 12.81
N PRO A 7 -31.91 -26.90 12.78
CA PRO A 7 -31.15 -27.32 13.97
C PRO A 7 -30.28 -26.22 14.57
N MET A 8 -29.68 -25.37 13.74
CA MET A 8 -28.86 -24.22 14.21
C MET A 8 -29.71 -23.20 14.97
N LEU A 9 -30.90 -22.88 14.47
CA LEU A 9 -31.79 -21.91 15.11
C LEU A 9 -32.37 -22.47 16.44
N ARG A 10 -32.64 -23.77 16.52
CA ARG A 10 -33.13 -24.41 17.73
C ARG A 10 -32.14 -24.38 18.89
N VAL A 11 -30.86 -24.12 18.64
CA VAL A 11 -29.87 -23.88 19.70
C VAL A 11 -30.14 -22.55 20.44
N PHE A 12 -30.76 -21.59 19.76
CA PHE A 12 -31.00 -20.24 20.29
C PHE A 12 -32.43 -20.00 20.74
N THR A 13 -33.40 -20.74 20.16
CA THR A 13 -34.82 -20.58 20.49
C THR A 13 -35.61 -21.87 20.31
N SER A 14 -36.59 -22.09 21.18
CA SER A 14 -37.57 -23.16 21.07
C SER A 14 -38.90 -22.73 20.41
N ASP A 15 -39.04 -21.44 20.10
CA ASP A 15 -40.22 -20.88 19.43
C ASP A 15 -40.27 -21.31 17.96
N GLY A 16 -41.31 -22.07 17.60
CA GLY A 16 -41.50 -22.59 16.24
C GLY A 16 -41.65 -21.52 15.19
N GLN A 17 -42.31 -20.41 15.50
CA GLN A 17 -42.49 -19.29 14.54
C GLN A 17 -41.16 -18.59 14.26
N VAL A 18 -40.36 -18.36 15.28
CA VAL A 18 -39.01 -17.75 15.13
C VAL A 18 -38.09 -18.65 14.32
N VAL A 19 -38.17 -19.99 14.54
CA VAL A 19 -37.38 -20.96 13.76
C VAL A 19 -37.79 -20.96 12.29
N GLU A 20 -39.08 -20.91 11.96
CA GLU A 20 -39.58 -20.90 10.58
C GLU A 20 -39.12 -19.61 9.84
N ILE A 21 -39.34 -18.45 10.43
CA ILE A 21 -38.89 -17.17 9.88
C ILE A 21 -37.36 -17.13 9.71
N GLY A 22 -36.66 -17.62 10.73
CA GLY A 22 -35.20 -17.67 10.73
C GLY A 22 -34.61 -18.57 9.65
N GLN A 23 -35.26 -19.72 9.36
CA GLN A 23 -34.82 -20.62 8.27
C GLN A 23 -34.85 -19.92 6.91
N ILE A 24 -35.90 -19.15 6.63
CA ILE A 24 -36.02 -18.37 5.41
C ILE A 24 -34.90 -17.34 5.37
N GLY A 25 -34.70 -16.58 6.46
CA GLY A 25 -33.64 -15.58 6.56
C GLY A 25 -32.24 -16.15 6.34
N PHE A 26 -31.93 -17.30 6.96
CA PHE A 26 -30.63 -17.97 6.82
C PHE A 26 -30.33 -18.39 5.37
N ARG A 27 -31.32 -18.83 4.61
CA ARG A 27 -31.14 -19.17 3.20
C ARG A 27 -30.79 -17.93 2.37
N PHE A 28 -31.52 -16.82 2.53
CA PHE A 28 -31.21 -15.56 1.83
C PHE A 28 -29.83 -15.01 2.20
N ILE A 29 -29.47 -15.05 3.49
CA ILE A 29 -28.14 -14.64 3.95
C ILE A 29 -27.05 -15.57 3.41
N GLY A 30 -27.31 -16.89 3.34
CA GLY A 30 -26.39 -17.87 2.78
C GLY A 30 -26.00 -17.55 1.32
N VAL A 31 -26.98 -17.25 0.49
CA VAL A 31 -26.75 -16.82 -0.91
C VAL A 31 -25.96 -15.52 -0.98
N SER A 32 -26.16 -14.60 -0.03
CA SER A 32 -25.44 -13.32 -0.01
C SER A 32 -23.99 -13.41 0.48
N PHE A 33 -23.52 -14.57 0.95
CA PHE A 33 -22.20 -14.70 1.59
C PHE A 33 -21.04 -14.34 0.64
N ILE A 34 -21.09 -14.80 -0.61
CA ILE A 34 -20.05 -14.49 -1.61
C ILE A 34 -20.02 -12.99 -1.94
N PRO A 35 -21.15 -12.34 -2.34
CA PRO A 35 -21.12 -10.90 -2.56
C PRO A 35 -20.81 -10.11 -1.28
N MET A 36 -21.21 -10.58 -0.09
CA MET A 36 -20.89 -9.93 1.17
C MET A 36 -19.38 -9.89 1.44
N VAL A 37 -18.66 -10.99 1.26
CA VAL A 37 -17.20 -11.00 1.39
C VAL A 37 -16.57 -10.02 0.42
N THR A 38 -17.03 -9.99 -0.82
CA THR A 38 -16.50 -9.08 -1.86
C THR A 38 -16.77 -7.63 -1.50
N SER A 39 -17.98 -7.30 -1.03
CA SER A 39 -18.37 -5.94 -0.64
C SER A 39 -17.57 -5.41 0.55
N LEU A 40 -17.12 -6.27 1.46
CA LEU A 40 -16.28 -5.92 2.62
C LEU A 40 -14.80 -5.75 2.25
N VAL A 41 -14.31 -6.52 1.28
CA VAL A 41 -12.90 -6.47 0.85
C VAL A 41 -12.56 -5.13 0.20
N PHE A 42 -13.44 -4.56 -0.62
CA PHE A 42 -13.15 -3.31 -1.32
C PHE A 42 -12.93 -2.10 -0.42
N PRO A 43 -13.76 -1.81 0.60
CA PRO A 43 -13.48 -0.72 1.54
C PRO A 43 -12.13 -0.89 2.24
N VAL A 44 -11.80 -2.11 2.70
CA VAL A 44 -10.51 -2.42 3.33
C VAL A 44 -9.35 -2.20 2.35
N PHE A 45 -9.52 -2.65 1.10
CA PHE A 45 -8.54 -2.40 0.04
C PHE A 45 -8.31 -0.89 -0.18
N PHE A 46 -9.38 -0.10 -0.33
CA PHE A 46 -9.24 1.34 -0.56
C PHE A 46 -8.67 2.09 0.66
N GLN A 47 -8.90 1.61 1.89
CA GLN A 47 -8.21 2.13 3.07
C GLN A 47 -6.71 1.82 3.01
N ALA A 48 -6.34 0.59 2.68
CA ALA A 48 -4.95 0.15 2.62
C ALA A 48 -4.12 0.91 1.56
N VAL A 49 -4.76 1.32 0.46
CA VAL A 49 -4.09 2.11 -0.61
C VAL A 49 -4.23 3.63 -0.42
N GLY A 50 -4.71 4.09 0.76
CA GLY A 50 -4.85 5.52 1.07
C GLY A 50 -6.02 6.22 0.37
N ALA A 51 -6.88 5.49 -0.34
CA ALA A 51 -8.07 6.04 -1.00
C ALA A 51 -9.27 6.11 -0.03
N ALA A 52 -9.10 6.78 1.12
CA ALA A 52 -10.06 6.83 2.22
C ALA A 52 -11.46 7.29 1.77
N LEU A 53 -11.56 8.26 0.86
CA LEU A 53 -12.85 8.73 0.33
C LEU A 53 -13.61 7.62 -0.40
N LYS A 54 -12.95 6.80 -1.22
CA LYS A 54 -13.59 5.68 -1.93
C LYS A 54 -14.06 4.61 -0.94
N SER A 55 -13.27 4.32 0.09
CA SER A 55 -13.64 3.40 1.17
C SER A 55 -14.87 3.90 1.94
N SER A 56 -14.85 5.14 2.40
CA SER A 56 -15.99 5.75 3.11
C SER A 56 -17.24 5.80 2.25
N LEU A 57 -17.10 6.15 0.98
CA LEU A 57 -18.22 6.20 0.03
C LEU A 57 -18.86 4.81 -0.14
N LEU A 58 -18.06 3.75 -0.33
CA LEU A 58 -18.58 2.39 -0.44
C LEU A 58 -19.34 1.97 0.83
N THR A 59 -18.82 2.31 2.01
CA THR A 59 -19.47 1.99 3.28
C THR A 59 -20.80 2.75 3.45
N VAL A 60 -20.83 4.05 3.13
CA VAL A 60 -22.04 4.88 3.22
C VAL A 60 -23.07 4.41 2.20
N VAL A 61 -22.66 4.16 0.95
CA VAL A 61 -23.57 3.65 -0.09
C VAL A 61 -24.16 2.31 0.32
N ARG A 62 -23.37 1.39 0.84
CA ARG A 62 -23.83 0.09 1.32
C ARG A 62 -24.86 0.21 2.43
N THR A 63 -24.52 0.94 3.51
CA THR A 63 -25.34 0.95 4.73
C THR A 63 -26.50 1.94 4.67
N VAL A 64 -26.31 3.11 4.10
CA VAL A 64 -27.31 4.19 4.13
C VAL A 64 -28.09 4.27 2.82
N VAL A 65 -27.38 4.29 1.69
CA VAL A 65 -28.04 4.56 0.39
C VAL A 65 -28.75 3.32 -0.17
N LEU A 66 -28.20 2.13 0.05
CA LEU A 66 -28.78 0.88 -0.45
C LEU A 66 -29.58 0.14 0.62
N PHE A 67 -28.96 -0.19 1.74
CA PHE A 67 -29.60 -1.07 2.73
C PHE A 67 -30.88 -0.46 3.32
N VAL A 68 -30.89 0.81 3.72
CA VAL A 68 -32.05 1.43 4.35
C VAL A 68 -33.23 1.58 3.39
N PRO A 69 -33.09 2.16 2.17
CA PRO A 69 -34.21 2.28 1.25
C PRO A 69 -34.71 0.93 0.72
N LEU A 70 -33.81 -0.02 0.41
CA LEU A 70 -34.20 -1.34 -0.03
C LEU A 70 -34.92 -2.13 1.08
N GLY A 71 -34.44 -2.02 2.33
CA GLY A 71 -35.10 -2.60 3.47
C GLY A 71 -36.50 -2.04 3.71
N ALA A 72 -36.66 -0.72 3.61
CA ALA A 72 -37.95 -0.05 3.70
C ALA A 72 -38.88 -0.41 2.54
N PHE A 73 -38.34 -0.59 1.34
CA PHE A 73 -39.11 -1.00 0.17
C PHE A 73 -39.60 -2.45 0.30
N PHE A 74 -38.68 -3.39 0.57
CA PHE A 74 -39.05 -4.81 0.66
C PHE A 74 -39.90 -5.13 1.88
N SER A 75 -39.77 -4.41 2.99
CA SER A 75 -40.59 -4.61 4.18
C SER A 75 -42.09 -4.40 3.91
N ARG A 76 -42.47 -3.61 2.89
CA ARG A 76 -43.86 -3.39 2.49
C ARG A 76 -44.51 -4.65 1.93
N PHE A 77 -43.73 -5.59 1.41
CA PHE A 77 -44.20 -6.84 0.83
C PHE A 77 -44.18 -8.02 1.85
N GLY A 78 -43.75 -7.73 3.07
CA GLY A 78 -43.68 -8.70 4.16
C GLY A 78 -42.26 -9.12 4.52
N LEU A 79 -42.16 -9.85 5.64
CA LEU A 79 -40.88 -10.21 6.26
C LEU A 79 -40.01 -11.13 5.38
N THR A 80 -40.61 -12.01 4.59
CA THR A 80 -39.89 -12.88 3.66
C THR A 80 -39.15 -12.08 2.60
N TRP A 81 -39.79 -11.04 2.04
CA TRP A 81 -39.20 -10.18 1.04
C TRP A 81 -38.11 -9.25 1.62
N PHE A 82 -38.25 -8.87 2.89
CA PHE A 82 -37.23 -8.07 3.57
C PHE A 82 -35.84 -8.73 3.52
N TRP A 83 -35.77 -10.06 3.61
CA TRP A 83 -34.48 -10.78 3.55
C TRP A 83 -33.75 -10.63 2.23
N LEU A 84 -34.45 -10.29 1.12
CA LEU A 84 -33.80 -9.96 -0.17
C LEU A 84 -32.95 -8.70 -0.11
N THR A 85 -33.16 -7.84 0.87
CA THR A 85 -32.33 -6.65 1.07
C THR A 85 -30.83 -6.99 1.15
N PHE A 86 -30.49 -8.09 1.82
CA PHE A 86 -29.10 -8.50 2.01
C PHE A 86 -28.41 -8.87 0.67
N PRO A 87 -28.86 -9.88 -0.08
CA PRO A 87 -28.19 -10.25 -1.33
C PRO A 87 -28.19 -9.13 -2.36
N VAL A 88 -29.25 -8.33 -2.44
CA VAL A 88 -29.31 -7.20 -3.39
C VAL A 88 -28.31 -6.10 -3.02
N THR A 89 -28.29 -5.67 -1.76
CA THR A 89 -27.35 -4.66 -1.27
C THR A 89 -25.90 -5.10 -1.47
N GLU A 90 -25.58 -6.33 -1.06
CA GLU A 90 -24.21 -6.84 -1.14
C GLU A 90 -23.74 -6.99 -2.58
N THR A 91 -24.64 -7.44 -3.48
CA THR A 91 -24.31 -7.57 -4.90
C THR A 91 -24.08 -6.20 -5.55
N LEU A 92 -24.95 -5.23 -5.31
CA LEU A 92 -24.81 -3.88 -5.87
C LEU A 92 -23.54 -3.20 -5.35
N THR A 93 -23.25 -3.34 -4.05
CA THR A 93 -22.02 -2.80 -3.44
C THR A 93 -20.78 -3.46 -4.01
N SER A 94 -20.80 -4.77 -4.23
CA SER A 94 -19.71 -5.52 -4.85
C SER A 94 -19.44 -5.03 -6.28
N LEU A 95 -20.50 -4.85 -7.09
CA LEU A 95 -20.37 -4.32 -8.44
C LEU A 95 -19.78 -2.91 -8.46
N LEU A 96 -20.24 -2.04 -7.54
CA LEU A 96 -19.68 -0.71 -7.37
C LEU A 96 -18.21 -0.76 -6.95
N GLY A 97 -17.85 -1.68 -6.04
CA GLY A 97 -16.48 -1.92 -5.61
C GLY A 97 -15.59 -2.37 -6.77
N VAL A 98 -16.06 -3.30 -7.59
CA VAL A 98 -15.36 -3.74 -8.82
C VAL A 98 -15.19 -2.59 -9.80
N TRP A 99 -16.21 -1.75 -9.98
CA TRP A 99 -16.13 -0.58 -10.85
C TRP A 99 -15.09 0.42 -10.36
N PHE A 100 -15.07 0.77 -9.06
CA PHE A 100 -14.05 1.62 -8.47
C PHE A 100 -12.65 1.01 -8.59
N TYR A 101 -12.54 -0.31 -8.41
CA TYR A 101 -11.28 -1.02 -8.56
C TYR A 101 -10.77 -0.98 -10.00
N ARG A 102 -11.64 -1.21 -10.99
CA ARG A 102 -11.28 -1.08 -12.41
C ARG A 102 -10.88 0.35 -12.76
N GLN A 103 -11.63 1.34 -12.27
CA GLN A 103 -11.28 2.74 -12.46
C GLN A 103 -9.92 3.08 -11.80
N PHE A 104 -9.66 2.56 -10.60
CA PHE A 104 -8.37 2.72 -9.93
C PHE A 104 -7.22 2.12 -10.75
N LEU A 105 -7.44 0.98 -11.40
CA LEU A 105 -6.45 0.33 -12.25
C LEU A 105 -6.29 1.00 -13.63
N ALA A 106 -7.34 1.59 -14.17
CA ALA A 106 -7.35 2.22 -15.50
C ALA A 106 -6.74 3.62 -15.49
N HIS A 107 -6.87 4.33 -14.37
CA HIS A 107 -6.28 5.64 -14.16
C HIS A 107 -5.20 5.52 -13.09
N PRO A 108 -3.95 5.21 -13.46
CA PRO A 108 -2.85 5.55 -12.58
C PRO A 108 -2.98 7.06 -12.38
N TYR A 109 -3.19 7.49 -11.13
CA TYR A 109 -3.26 8.90 -10.77
C TYR A 109 -1.94 9.55 -11.22
N VAL A 110 -1.95 10.11 -12.41
CA VAL A 110 -0.94 11.06 -12.82
C VAL A 110 -1.32 12.35 -12.10
N VAL A 111 -0.87 12.48 -10.88
CA VAL A 111 -0.88 13.78 -10.23
C VAL A 111 0.16 14.61 -10.95
N ASN A 112 -0.29 15.36 -11.95
CA ASN A 112 0.46 16.48 -12.53
C ASN A 112 0.49 17.62 -11.50
N ALA A 113 1.13 17.37 -10.34
CA ALA A 113 1.55 18.44 -9.47
C ALA A 113 2.93 18.88 -9.95
N PRO A 114 3.12 20.18 -10.27
CA PRO A 114 4.46 20.67 -10.59
C PRO A 114 5.35 20.39 -9.39
N LEU A 115 6.53 19.82 -9.65
CA LEU A 115 7.59 19.55 -8.66
C LEU A 115 8.16 20.85 -8.04
N ALA A 116 7.52 21.99 -8.30
CA ALA A 116 8.08 23.32 -8.07
C ALA A 116 7.90 23.92 -6.67
N ASP A 117 7.09 23.32 -5.77
CA ASP A 117 6.67 24.03 -4.55
C ASP A 117 6.97 23.31 -3.22
N ARG A 118 8.11 22.71 -3.06
CA ARG A 118 8.63 22.43 -1.71
C ARG A 118 10.12 22.75 -1.68
N GLU A 119 10.46 23.72 -0.88
CA GLU A 119 11.79 24.22 -0.50
C GLU A 119 12.90 23.15 -0.52
N HIS A 120 13.36 22.81 -1.70
CA HIS A 120 14.74 22.43 -1.92
C HIS A 120 15.39 23.63 -2.57
N PRO A 121 16.53 24.12 -2.09
CA PRO A 121 17.25 25.14 -2.83
C PRO A 121 17.45 24.55 -4.22
N ALA A 122 16.74 25.12 -5.20
CA ALA A 122 16.87 24.79 -6.58
C ALA A 122 18.33 24.98 -6.95
N ALA A 123 19.10 23.89 -6.96
CA ALA A 123 20.33 23.88 -7.73
C ALA A 123 19.88 24.15 -9.16
N VAL A 124 20.19 25.36 -9.63
CA VAL A 124 19.94 25.81 -10.99
C VAL A 124 20.45 24.73 -11.92
N LEU A 125 19.51 24.00 -12.51
CA LEU A 125 19.78 22.93 -13.45
C LEU A 125 20.36 23.59 -14.73
N GLN A 126 21.66 23.57 -14.87
CA GLN A 126 22.26 23.77 -16.17
C GLN A 126 22.20 22.44 -16.93
N PRO A 127 21.45 22.35 -18.05
CA PRO A 127 21.47 21.17 -18.89
C PRO A 127 22.77 21.17 -19.68
N SER A 128 23.65 20.21 -19.45
CA SER A 128 24.66 19.79 -20.43
C SER A 128 26.02 19.38 -19.85
N ARG A 129 26.04 18.26 -19.15
CA ARG A 129 27.17 17.32 -19.12
C ARG A 129 26.65 15.98 -18.73
N PRO A 130 27.17 14.82 -19.23
CA PRO A 130 26.78 13.52 -18.73
C PRO A 130 27.00 13.50 -17.22
N GLY A 131 25.89 13.56 -16.47
CA GLY A 131 25.94 13.76 -15.04
C GLY A 131 26.47 12.53 -14.33
N VAL A 132 27.30 12.70 -13.32
CA VAL A 132 27.76 11.60 -12.45
C VAL A 132 26.62 11.14 -11.55
N ILE A 133 26.18 9.92 -11.70
CA ILE A 133 25.16 9.31 -10.87
C ILE A 133 25.83 8.40 -9.85
N LEU A 134 25.66 8.69 -8.56
CA LEU A 134 26.19 7.88 -7.47
C LEU A 134 25.06 7.14 -6.77
N THR A 135 25.10 5.81 -6.85
CA THR A 135 24.17 4.97 -6.07
C THR A 135 24.88 4.35 -4.87
N ILE A 136 24.26 4.41 -3.71
CA ILE A 136 24.81 3.90 -2.46
C ILE A 136 23.93 2.75 -1.95
N ALA A 137 24.41 1.52 -2.12
CA ALA A 137 23.91 0.35 -1.42
C ALA A 137 24.58 0.22 -0.04
N ARG A 138 23.95 -0.43 0.94
CA ARG A 138 24.43 -0.35 2.32
C ARG A 138 23.94 -1.45 3.25
N GLN A 139 24.71 -1.68 4.28
CA GLN A 139 24.29 -2.37 5.50
C GLN A 139 23.47 -1.46 6.42
N HIS A 140 22.59 -2.03 7.23
CA HIS A 140 21.84 -1.26 8.25
C HIS A 140 22.77 -0.79 9.37
N GLY A 141 22.61 0.46 9.81
CA GLY A 141 23.47 1.06 10.82
C GLY A 141 24.86 1.52 10.34
N SER A 142 25.18 1.46 9.03
CA SER A 142 26.48 1.83 8.48
C SER A 142 26.69 3.34 8.27
N SER A 143 25.81 4.21 8.77
CA SER A 143 25.83 5.68 8.57
C SER A 143 25.82 6.13 7.11
N SER A 144 25.46 5.26 6.19
CA SER A 144 25.47 5.52 4.74
C SER A 144 24.63 6.71 4.30
N LYS A 145 23.52 7.01 5.00
CA LYS A 145 22.70 8.21 4.76
C LYS A 145 23.51 9.48 5.00
N GLU A 146 24.24 9.52 6.08
CA GLU A 146 25.04 10.68 6.48
C GLU A 146 26.23 10.89 5.53
N ILE A 147 26.92 9.78 5.21
CA ILE A 147 28.02 9.78 4.24
C ILE A 147 27.52 10.26 2.86
N GLY A 148 26.39 9.73 2.38
CA GLY A 148 25.80 10.13 1.11
C GLY A 148 25.41 11.61 1.08
N ARG A 149 24.85 12.14 2.17
CA ARG A 149 24.49 13.54 2.29
C ARG A 149 25.73 14.46 2.28
N GLN A 150 26.77 14.08 3.02
CA GLN A 150 28.04 14.84 3.03
C GLN A 150 28.72 14.82 1.66
N LEU A 151 28.70 13.66 0.99
CA LEU A 151 29.23 13.52 -0.36
C LEU A 151 28.50 14.41 -1.35
N ALA A 152 27.17 14.40 -1.34
CA ALA A 152 26.35 15.25 -2.20
C ALA A 152 26.63 16.74 -1.96
N ARG A 153 26.77 17.17 -0.69
CA ARG A 153 27.14 18.55 -0.35
C ARG A 153 28.52 18.93 -0.88
N ARG A 154 29.53 18.05 -0.75
CA ARG A 154 30.88 18.30 -1.26
C ARG A 154 30.96 18.40 -2.78
N LEU A 155 30.11 17.60 -3.46
CA LEU A 155 30.04 17.59 -4.93
C LEU A 155 29.10 18.68 -5.50
N GLY A 156 28.33 19.35 -4.65
CA GLY A 156 27.32 20.32 -5.09
C GLY A 156 26.17 19.70 -5.90
N ILE A 157 25.81 18.42 -5.64
CA ILE A 157 24.81 17.69 -6.40
C ILE A 157 23.63 17.25 -5.49
N PRO A 158 22.42 17.06 -6.04
CA PRO A 158 21.26 16.65 -5.28
C PRO A 158 21.44 15.31 -4.55
N PHE A 159 20.79 15.18 -3.38
CA PHE A 159 20.76 13.98 -2.55
C PHE A 159 19.36 13.44 -2.42
N TYR A 160 19.16 12.15 -2.71
CA TYR A 160 17.87 11.47 -2.65
C TYR A 160 17.92 10.25 -1.73
N TYR A 161 17.01 10.17 -0.77
CA TYR A 161 16.87 9.06 0.19
C TYR A 161 15.41 8.73 0.49
N LYS A 162 14.78 9.40 1.48
CA LYS A 162 13.37 9.17 1.86
C LYS A 162 12.41 9.87 0.89
N GLU A 163 12.84 10.93 0.30
CA GLU A 163 12.09 11.76 -0.65
C GLU A 163 11.58 10.94 -1.83
N MET A 164 12.33 9.93 -2.23
CA MET A 164 11.92 9.01 -3.30
C MET A 164 10.65 8.22 -2.98
N THR A 165 10.36 7.94 -1.68
CA THR A 165 9.11 7.28 -1.29
C THR A 165 7.91 8.19 -1.51
N ALA A 166 8.05 9.48 -1.18
CA ALA A 166 7.00 10.47 -1.40
C ALA A 166 6.76 10.70 -2.90
N LEU A 167 7.85 10.80 -3.69
CA LEU A 167 7.78 10.94 -5.14
C LEU A 167 7.15 9.72 -5.81
N ALA A 168 7.52 8.51 -5.37
CA ALA A 168 6.92 7.27 -5.88
C ALA A 168 5.44 7.12 -5.49
N ALA A 169 5.06 7.56 -4.30
CA ALA A 169 3.67 7.61 -3.87
C ALA A 169 2.88 8.58 -4.75
N GLN A 170 3.41 9.75 -5.00
CA GLN A 170 2.82 10.76 -5.89
C GLN A 170 2.69 10.26 -7.32
N GLU A 171 3.72 9.62 -7.88
CA GLU A 171 3.71 9.07 -9.25
C GLU A 171 2.73 7.90 -9.40
N SER A 172 2.57 7.05 -8.37
CA SER A 172 1.68 5.89 -8.39
C SER A 172 0.23 6.22 -7.99
N GLY A 173 -0.02 7.39 -7.37
CA GLY A 173 -1.29 7.73 -6.74
C GLY A 173 -1.60 6.90 -5.49
N LEU A 174 -0.62 6.20 -4.94
CA LEU A 174 -0.73 5.41 -3.73
C LEU A 174 -0.37 6.25 -2.50
N ASP A 175 -0.91 5.87 -1.34
CA ASP A 175 -0.53 6.51 -0.08
C ASP A 175 0.96 6.34 0.23
N GLN A 176 1.59 7.39 0.76
CA GLN A 176 3.03 7.39 1.06
C GLN A 176 3.41 6.35 2.11
N GLU A 177 2.56 6.14 3.11
CA GLU A 177 2.79 5.14 4.14
C GLU A 177 2.74 3.74 3.55
N PHE A 178 1.78 3.47 2.65
CA PHE A 178 1.67 2.21 1.92
C PHE A 178 2.91 1.91 1.08
N VAL A 179 3.40 2.89 0.28
CA VAL A 179 4.65 2.74 -0.50
C VAL A 179 5.86 2.53 0.42
N SER A 180 5.88 3.19 1.58
CA SER A 180 6.91 2.98 2.60
C SER A 180 6.88 1.56 3.18
N GLN A 181 5.70 1.00 3.43
CA GLN A 181 5.53 -0.36 3.98
C GLN A 181 5.92 -1.44 2.98
N ILE A 182 5.58 -1.30 1.69
CA ILE A 182 6.06 -2.21 0.63
C ILE A 182 7.60 -2.30 0.64
N ASN A 183 8.25 -1.19 0.89
CA ASN A 183 9.71 -1.10 0.89
C ASN A 183 10.37 -1.59 2.20
N LYS A 184 9.64 -1.67 3.31
CA LYS A 184 10.16 -2.09 4.62
C LYS A 184 9.92 -3.56 4.93
N ASN A 185 8.79 -4.09 4.47
CA ASN A 185 8.38 -5.45 4.77
C ASN A 185 8.37 -6.26 3.46
N ALA A 186 9.19 -7.31 3.39
CA ALA A 186 8.86 -8.40 2.48
C ALA A 186 7.41 -8.85 2.79
N PRO A 187 6.56 -9.04 1.77
CA PRO A 187 5.14 -9.25 2.00
C PRO A 187 4.94 -10.48 2.90
N ARG A 188 4.42 -10.28 4.11
CA ARG A 188 3.88 -11.37 4.90
C ARG A 188 2.76 -12.00 4.08
N VAL A 189 2.67 -13.32 4.08
CA VAL A 189 1.78 -14.15 3.25
C VAL A 189 0.32 -13.65 3.19
N LEU A 190 -0.20 -13.07 4.28
CA LEU A 190 -1.53 -12.45 4.33
C LEU A 190 -1.64 -11.16 3.49
N TYR A 191 -0.57 -10.38 3.37
CA TYR A 191 -0.55 -9.16 2.57
C TYR A 191 -0.55 -9.47 1.06
N SER A 192 0.09 -10.56 0.64
CA SER A 192 0.11 -11.00 -0.76
C SER A 192 -1.24 -11.56 -1.24
N LEU A 193 -2.07 -12.06 -0.33
CA LEU A 193 -3.44 -12.53 -0.64
C LEU A 193 -4.42 -11.35 -0.83
N TYR A 194 -4.24 -10.26 -0.08
CA TYR A 194 -5.13 -9.08 -0.13
C TYR A 194 -4.70 -8.02 -1.14
N LEU A 195 -3.39 -7.87 -1.35
CA LEU A 195 -2.85 -6.92 -2.32
C LEU A 195 -2.55 -7.67 -3.61
N SER A 196 -3.35 -7.43 -4.64
CA SER A 196 -3.07 -7.96 -5.96
C SER A 196 -1.62 -7.62 -6.31
N THR A 197 -0.89 -8.59 -6.81
CA THR A 197 0.48 -8.45 -7.35
C THR A 197 0.64 -7.20 -8.23
N ARG A 198 -0.47 -6.71 -8.78
CA ARG A 198 -0.57 -5.54 -9.64
C ARG A 198 -0.36 -4.21 -8.89
N VAL A 199 -0.86 -4.06 -7.64
CA VAL A 199 -0.67 -2.83 -6.85
C VAL A 199 0.77 -2.71 -6.37
N VAL A 200 1.36 -3.80 -5.92
CA VAL A 200 2.80 -3.85 -5.57
C VAL A 200 3.65 -3.53 -6.80
N ARG A 201 3.30 -4.09 -7.96
CA ARG A 201 3.97 -3.80 -9.23
C ARG A 201 3.86 -2.32 -9.61
N LEU A 202 2.69 -1.68 -9.43
CA LEU A 202 2.53 -0.24 -9.67
C LEU A 202 3.48 0.60 -8.80
N ALA A 203 3.59 0.30 -7.51
CA ALA A 203 4.51 1.00 -6.61
C ALA A 203 5.99 0.81 -7.02
N VAL A 204 6.37 -0.40 -7.42
CA VAL A 204 7.73 -0.70 -7.89
C VAL A 204 8.00 0.02 -9.21
N VAL A 205 7.09 -0.04 -10.18
CA VAL A 205 7.23 0.65 -11.48
C VAL A 205 7.31 2.16 -11.29
N ALA A 206 6.48 2.74 -10.42
CA ALA A 206 6.54 4.16 -10.12
C ALA A 206 7.90 4.55 -9.49
N GLN A 207 8.42 3.72 -8.57
CA GLN A 207 9.73 3.93 -7.99
C GLN A 207 10.84 3.88 -9.05
N HIS A 208 10.80 2.93 -9.99
CA HIS A 208 11.77 2.83 -11.09
C HIS A 208 11.72 4.09 -11.98
N LYS A 209 10.51 4.51 -12.40
CA LYS A 209 10.34 5.73 -13.20
C LYS A 209 10.89 6.99 -12.51
N ILE A 210 10.69 7.12 -11.21
CA ILE A 210 11.22 8.25 -10.45
C ILE A 210 12.76 8.21 -10.41
N ILE A 211 13.36 7.03 -10.22
CA ILE A 211 14.81 6.86 -10.23
C ILE A 211 15.39 7.27 -11.61
N GLU A 212 14.74 6.83 -12.69
CA GLU A 212 15.14 7.20 -14.06
C GLU A 212 14.99 8.70 -14.30
N LYS A 213 13.84 9.31 -13.93
CA LYS A 213 13.61 10.76 -14.04
C LYS A 213 14.67 11.57 -13.28
N ILE A 214 15.02 11.16 -12.06
CA ILE A 214 16.07 11.80 -11.27
C ILE A 214 17.42 11.70 -11.98
N ALA A 215 17.76 10.54 -12.51
CA ALA A 215 19.00 10.32 -13.23
C ALA A 215 19.08 11.10 -14.56
N ASP A 216 17.94 11.32 -15.22
CA ASP A 216 17.84 12.13 -16.45
C ASP A 216 18.03 13.65 -16.19
N GLN A 217 17.76 14.09 -14.95
CA GLN A 217 17.94 15.49 -14.54
C GLN A 217 19.43 15.87 -14.37
N GLY A 218 20.33 14.89 -14.29
CA GLY A 218 21.78 15.14 -14.20
C GLY A 218 22.45 14.44 -13.02
N SER A 219 23.56 15.05 -12.54
CA SER A 219 24.34 14.47 -11.42
C SER A 219 23.53 14.37 -10.14
N CYS A 220 23.60 13.23 -9.47
CA CYS A 220 22.87 13.01 -8.21
C CYS A 220 23.50 11.91 -7.35
N VAL A 221 23.17 11.91 -6.04
CA VAL A 221 23.46 10.83 -5.11
C VAL A 221 22.14 10.20 -4.69
N ILE A 222 21.98 8.89 -4.92
CA ILE A 222 20.80 8.11 -4.56
C ILE A 222 21.18 7.04 -3.57
N VAL A 223 20.49 6.97 -2.42
CA VAL A 223 20.78 5.98 -1.38
C VAL A 223 19.70 4.91 -1.32
N GLY A 224 20.03 3.69 -1.77
CA GLY A 224 19.19 2.49 -1.74
C GLY A 224 18.15 2.43 -2.85
N ARG A 225 17.01 1.75 -2.56
CA ARG A 225 15.87 1.59 -3.49
C ARG A 225 16.20 0.79 -4.75
N ALA A 226 17.20 -0.08 -4.69
CA ALA A 226 17.71 -0.80 -5.84
C ALA A 226 18.07 0.13 -7.03
N ALA A 227 18.45 1.39 -6.74
CA ALA A 227 18.77 2.36 -7.78
C ALA A 227 19.99 1.92 -8.62
N ASP A 228 20.92 1.20 -8.02
CA ASP A 228 22.06 0.56 -8.67
C ASP A 228 21.64 -0.50 -9.71
N TYR A 229 20.53 -1.21 -9.44
CA TYR A 229 19.94 -2.16 -10.38
C TYR A 229 19.14 -1.46 -11.47
N VAL A 230 18.30 -0.49 -11.12
CA VAL A 230 17.48 0.27 -12.07
C VAL A 230 18.34 0.98 -13.10
N LEU A 231 19.44 1.61 -12.66
CA LEU A 231 20.32 2.41 -13.49
C LEU A 231 21.54 1.64 -14.03
N ARG A 232 21.56 0.30 -13.92
CA ARG A 232 22.73 -0.53 -14.23
C ARG A 232 23.33 -0.37 -15.63
N GLU A 233 22.51 0.07 -16.59
CA GLU A 233 22.94 0.26 -18.00
C GLU A 233 23.49 1.66 -18.27
N ARG A 234 23.43 2.58 -17.29
CA ARG A 234 23.95 3.94 -17.43
C ARG A 234 25.48 3.97 -17.32
N LYS A 235 26.16 4.45 -18.36
CA LYS A 235 27.63 4.54 -18.39
C LYS A 235 28.21 5.50 -17.35
N THR A 236 27.42 6.45 -16.86
CA THR A 236 27.81 7.46 -15.86
C THR A 236 27.49 7.03 -14.44
N LEU A 237 27.12 5.76 -14.23
CA LEU A 237 26.76 5.21 -12.93
C LEU A 237 27.98 4.75 -12.13
N PHE A 238 28.15 5.32 -10.94
CA PHE A 238 29.07 4.83 -9.92
C PHE A 238 28.28 4.12 -8.81
N ARG A 239 28.61 2.85 -8.59
CA ARG A 239 27.98 2.01 -7.56
C ARG A 239 28.90 1.91 -6.36
N VAL A 240 28.40 2.29 -5.20
CA VAL A 240 29.13 2.27 -3.93
C VAL A 240 28.36 1.39 -2.93
N PHE A 241 29.05 0.52 -2.23
CA PHE A 241 28.50 -0.23 -1.13
C PHE A 241 29.17 0.22 0.17
N ILE A 242 28.36 0.59 1.18
CA ILE A 242 28.85 1.02 2.48
C ILE A 242 28.51 -0.04 3.54
N GLY A 243 29.55 -0.70 4.04
CA GLY A 243 29.50 -1.61 5.17
C GLY A 243 30.19 -1.00 6.39
N ALA A 244 29.94 -1.58 7.58
CA ALA A 244 30.63 -1.25 8.80
C ALA A 244 30.70 -2.47 9.74
N PRO A 245 31.67 -2.53 10.68
CA PRO A 245 31.73 -3.57 11.68
C PRO A 245 30.44 -3.68 12.50
N GLU A 246 30.05 -4.88 12.88
CA GLU A 246 28.78 -5.13 13.58
C GLU A 246 28.64 -4.31 14.86
N ALA A 247 29.71 -4.23 15.66
CA ALA A 247 29.73 -3.45 16.88
C ALA A 247 29.41 -1.96 16.65
N TYR A 248 29.98 -1.35 15.60
CA TYR A 248 29.65 0.02 15.22
C TYR A 248 28.20 0.17 14.81
N ARG A 249 27.69 -0.77 14.03
CA ARG A 249 26.32 -0.74 13.54
C ARG A 249 25.30 -0.87 14.67
N ILE A 250 25.56 -1.76 15.65
CA ILE A 250 24.73 -1.90 16.84
C ILE A 250 24.71 -0.60 17.63
N SER A 251 25.89 -0.04 17.95
CA SER A 251 25.98 1.24 18.67
C SER A 251 25.21 2.35 17.94
N ARG A 252 25.32 2.42 16.61
CA ARG A 252 24.63 3.42 15.81
C ARG A 252 23.12 3.25 15.77
N VAL A 253 22.63 2.01 15.73
CA VAL A 253 21.19 1.71 15.77
C VAL A 253 20.61 2.07 17.14
N MET A 254 21.31 1.72 18.24
CA MET A 254 20.93 2.12 19.59
C MET A 254 20.85 3.65 19.73
N GLU A 255 21.84 4.37 19.23
CA GLU A 255 21.88 5.85 19.30
C GLU A 255 20.74 6.51 18.50
N VAL A 256 20.43 6.00 17.31
CA VAL A 256 19.49 6.64 16.39
C VAL A 256 18.04 6.24 16.64
N TYR A 257 17.80 4.99 17.07
CA TYR A 257 16.45 4.44 17.22
C TYR A 257 16.06 4.18 18.68
N GLY A 258 17.02 4.20 19.62
CA GLY A 258 16.77 3.92 21.03
C GLY A 258 16.59 2.43 21.34
N ASP A 259 16.93 1.54 20.40
CA ASP A 259 16.78 0.09 20.55
C ASP A 259 17.71 -0.44 21.67
N ALA A 260 17.27 -1.47 22.41
CA ALA A 260 18.18 -2.23 23.28
C ALA A 260 19.21 -3.02 22.44
N PRO A 261 20.38 -3.41 22.99
CA PRO A 261 21.45 -4.06 22.21
C PRO A 261 21.01 -5.32 21.44
N GLU A 262 20.19 -6.15 22.04
CA GLU A 262 19.63 -7.36 21.43
C GLU A 262 18.66 -7.02 20.29
N GLU A 263 17.78 -6.05 20.52
CA GLU A 263 16.82 -5.56 19.51
C GLU A 263 17.56 -4.90 18.33
N ALA A 264 18.60 -4.13 18.61
CA ALA A 264 19.43 -3.51 17.58
C ALA A 264 20.11 -4.58 16.69
N ARG A 265 20.61 -5.66 17.28
CA ARG A 265 21.19 -6.80 16.54
C ARG A 265 20.17 -7.48 15.64
N ASP A 266 18.99 -7.76 16.17
CA ASP A 266 17.90 -8.39 15.40
C ASP A 266 17.36 -7.47 14.29
N ASN A 267 17.28 -6.17 14.56
CA ASN A 267 16.90 -5.17 13.58
C ASN A 267 17.90 -5.12 12.40
N ILE A 268 19.19 -5.13 12.71
CA ILE A 268 20.28 -5.19 11.73
C ILE A 268 20.16 -6.43 10.86
N ARG A 269 20.04 -7.62 11.46
CA ARG A 269 19.94 -8.89 10.73
C ARG A 269 18.72 -8.93 9.80
N ARG A 270 17.54 -8.53 10.31
CA ARG A 270 16.30 -8.49 9.51
C ARG A 270 16.40 -7.51 8.36
N SER A 271 16.96 -6.32 8.62
CA SER A 271 17.09 -5.26 7.60
C SER A 271 18.09 -5.65 6.51
N ASP A 272 19.23 -6.26 6.86
CA ASP A 272 20.23 -6.67 5.90
C ASP A 272 19.73 -7.85 5.05
N LYS A 273 19.05 -8.84 5.67
CA LYS A 273 18.39 -9.93 4.95
C LYS A 273 17.36 -9.42 3.94
N ALA A 274 16.54 -8.44 4.32
CA ALA A 274 15.54 -7.84 3.44
C ALA A 274 16.14 -7.05 2.27
N ARG A 275 17.40 -6.61 2.38
CA ARG A 275 18.12 -5.88 1.31
C ARG A 275 18.92 -6.81 0.40
N ALA A 276 19.25 -8.00 0.84
CA ALA A 276 19.98 -8.99 0.08
C ALA A 276 19.07 -9.84 -0.83
N ALA A 277 17.76 -9.86 -0.55
CA ALA A 277 16.73 -10.53 -1.34
C ALA A 277 16.24 -9.63 -2.48
#